data_073e28bf08921165a538cbc3f4585172
#
_entry.id   073e28bf08921165a538cbc3f4585172
#
_cell.length_a   1.000
_cell.length_b   1.000
_cell.length_c   1.000
_cell.angle_alpha   90.00
_cell.angle_beta   90.00
_cell.angle_gamma   90.00
#
_symmetry.space_group_name_H-M   'P 1'
#
loop_
_entity.id
_entity.type
_entity.pdbx_description
1 polymer ?
#
loop_
_entity_poly.entity_id
_entity_poly.type
_entity_poly.pdbx_seq_one_letter_code
_entity_poly.pdbx_strand_id
1 'polypeptide(L)'
;METALYLLPVTLGDTPIETVLPSYNKEIILGISHFIVEDVRSARRFLKKVDREIDIDTLTFYPLNKHTSPEDISGYLKPLMAGLSMGVISEAGCPAVADPGADVVAIAQRKNLKVVPLVGPSSIILSVMGSGFNGQSFAFHG
;
A
#
# COMPACT_ATOMS: atom_id res chain seq x y z
N MET A 1 1.23 -14.65 -10.73
CA MET A 1 1.65 -13.61 -9.76
C MET A 1 2.31 -14.29 -8.58
N GLU A 2 3.47 -13.82 -8.17
CA GLU A 2 4.17 -14.38 -7.03
C GLU A 2 3.45 -14.04 -5.72
N THR A 3 3.37 -14.99 -4.80
CA THR A 3 2.75 -14.77 -3.48
C THR A 3 3.60 -13.79 -2.66
N ALA A 4 3.04 -12.66 -2.29
CA ALA A 4 3.76 -11.62 -1.56
C ALA A 4 2.80 -10.64 -0.90
N LEU A 5 3.36 -9.83 0.00
CA LEU A 5 2.73 -8.63 0.51
C LEU A 5 3.11 -7.48 -0.43
N TYR A 6 2.16 -7.01 -1.20
CA TYR A 6 2.38 -5.93 -2.16
C TYR A 6 2.05 -4.59 -1.52
N LEU A 7 3.01 -3.66 -1.59
CA LEU A 7 2.79 -2.29 -1.12
C LEU A 7 2.23 -1.48 -2.28
N LEU A 8 0.97 -1.08 -2.16
CA LEU A 8 0.19 -0.51 -3.25
C LEU A 8 0.09 1.01 -3.11
N PRO A 9 0.82 1.78 -3.92
CA PRO A 9 0.68 3.24 -3.89
C PRO A 9 -0.70 3.67 -4.39
N VAL A 10 -1.19 4.78 -3.81
CA VAL A 10 -2.40 5.45 -4.25
C VAL A 10 -2.06 6.85 -4.76
N THR A 11 -3.02 7.55 -5.32
CA THR A 11 -2.81 8.92 -5.78
C THR A 11 -2.57 9.84 -4.58
N LEU A 12 -1.83 10.94 -4.79
CA LEU A 12 -1.60 11.95 -3.74
C LEU A 12 -2.82 12.86 -3.55
N GLY A 13 -3.62 13.01 -4.60
CA GLY A 13 -4.84 13.79 -4.59
C GLY A 13 -5.84 13.22 -5.56
N ASP A 14 -6.83 14.00 -5.94
CA ASP A 14 -7.89 13.56 -6.86
C ASP A 14 -7.44 13.72 -8.32
N THR A 15 -6.44 12.91 -8.71
CA THR A 15 -5.93 12.86 -10.08
C THR A 15 -6.31 11.52 -10.71
N PRO A 16 -6.39 11.47 -12.06
CA PRO A 16 -6.60 10.19 -12.74
C PRO A 16 -5.49 9.20 -12.40
N ILE A 17 -5.87 7.94 -12.19
CA ILE A 17 -4.94 6.85 -11.82
C ILE A 17 -3.78 6.78 -12.81
N GLU A 18 -4.06 6.83 -14.09
CA GLU A 18 -3.09 6.64 -15.17
C GLU A 18 -2.04 7.75 -15.25
N THR A 19 -2.24 8.89 -14.58
CA THR A 19 -1.23 9.95 -14.53
C THR A 19 -0.09 9.65 -13.57
N VAL A 20 -0.33 8.82 -12.55
CA VAL A 20 0.63 8.65 -11.45
C VAL A 20 0.95 7.20 -11.12
N LEU A 21 0.13 6.24 -11.57
CA LEU A 21 0.35 4.83 -11.29
C LEU A 21 0.57 4.04 -12.58
N PRO A 22 1.60 3.17 -12.62
CA PRO A 22 1.78 2.27 -13.76
C PRO A 22 0.59 1.32 -13.93
N SER A 23 0.28 0.96 -15.16
CA SER A 23 -0.77 -0.03 -15.47
C SER A 23 -0.49 -1.39 -14.84
N TYR A 24 0.77 -1.73 -14.63
CA TYR A 24 1.18 -2.96 -13.96
C TYR A 24 0.58 -3.08 -12.55
N ASN A 25 0.43 -1.96 -11.83
CA ASN A 25 -0.17 -1.98 -10.50
C ASN A 25 -1.60 -2.51 -10.54
N LYS A 26 -2.37 -2.14 -11.57
CA LYS A 26 -3.72 -2.66 -11.76
C LYS A 26 -3.72 -4.18 -11.92
N GLU A 27 -2.79 -4.72 -12.70
CA GLU A 27 -2.69 -6.17 -12.89
C GLU A 27 -2.48 -6.90 -11.56
N ILE A 28 -1.61 -6.37 -10.71
CA ILE A 28 -1.35 -6.92 -9.39
C ILE A 28 -2.61 -6.83 -8.51
N ILE A 29 -3.23 -5.65 -8.47
CA ILE A 29 -4.42 -5.40 -7.64
C ILE A 29 -5.55 -6.38 -7.97
N LEU A 30 -5.77 -6.66 -9.25
CA LEU A 30 -6.83 -7.57 -9.67
C LEU A 30 -6.61 -9.01 -9.20
N GLY A 31 -5.38 -9.38 -8.83
CA GLY A 31 -5.05 -10.70 -8.28
C GLY A 31 -5.12 -10.80 -6.76
N ILE A 32 -5.52 -9.74 -6.07
CA ILE A 32 -5.52 -9.68 -4.60
C ILE A 32 -6.96 -9.59 -4.07
N SER A 33 -7.25 -10.36 -3.01
CA SER A 33 -8.56 -10.33 -2.34
C SER A 33 -8.47 -9.86 -0.88
N HIS A 34 -7.27 -9.69 -0.34
CA HIS A 34 -7.05 -9.32 1.06
C HIS A 34 -6.21 -8.06 1.13
N PHE A 35 -6.75 -7.00 1.73
CA PHE A 35 -6.10 -5.69 1.78
C PHE A 35 -6.00 -5.19 3.21
N ILE A 36 -4.80 -4.80 3.62
CA ILE A 36 -4.56 -4.10 4.89
C ILE A 36 -4.61 -2.60 4.57
N VAL A 37 -5.48 -1.88 5.24
CA VAL A 37 -5.82 -0.50 4.86
C VAL A 37 -5.90 0.41 6.08
N GLU A 38 -5.53 1.68 5.91
CA GLU A 38 -5.72 2.67 6.96
C GLU A 38 -7.19 3.04 7.11
N ASP A 39 -7.90 3.20 6.00
CA ASP A 39 -9.31 3.52 5.99
C ASP A 39 -10.02 2.69 4.91
N VAL A 40 -10.99 1.90 5.36
CA VAL A 40 -11.73 0.98 4.46
C VAL A 40 -12.48 1.74 3.38
N ARG A 41 -13.09 2.88 3.72
CA ARG A 41 -13.87 3.67 2.76
C ARG A 41 -12.99 4.22 1.65
N SER A 42 -11.85 4.79 2.01
CA SER A 42 -10.88 5.33 1.03
C SER A 42 -10.33 4.22 0.14
N ALA A 43 -10.03 3.06 0.73
CA ALA A 43 -9.51 1.91 -0.02
C ALA A 43 -10.53 1.40 -1.03
N ARG A 44 -11.80 1.25 -0.63
CA ARG A 44 -12.88 0.85 -1.56
C ARG A 44 -13.00 1.83 -2.73
N ARG A 45 -12.94 3.12 -2.44
CA ARG A 45 -13.03 4.18 -3.45
C ARG A 45 -11.86 4.11 -4.41
N PHE A 46 -10.66 3.92 -3.90
CA PHE A 46 -9.45 3.75 -4.72
C PHE A 46 -9.57 2.54 -5.64
N LEU A 47 -9.97 1.38 -5.10
CA LEU A 47 -10.10 0.16 -5.90
C LEU A 47 -11.11 0.32 -7.03
N LYS A 48 -12.23 1.01 -6.78
CA LYS A 48 -13.22 1.31 -7.83
C LYS A 48 -12.69 2.27 -8.89
N LYS A 49 -11.76 3.17 -8.52
CA LYS A 49 -11.06 4.02 -9.50
C LYS A 49 -10.10 3.22 -10.36
N VAL A 50 -9.44 2.22 -9.77
CA VAL A 50 -8.52 1.34 -10.51
C VAL A 50 -9.28 0.54 -11.55
N ASP A 51 -10.40 -0.07 -11.15
CA ASP A 51 -11.28 -0.81 -12.05
C ASP A 51 -12.70 -0.84 -11.48
N ARG A 52 -13.65 -0.28 -12.22
CA ARG A 52 -15.05 -0.22 -11.81
C ARG A 52 -15.70 -1.60 -11.70
N GLU A 53 -15.12 -2.61 -12.35
CA GLU A 53 -15.63 -3.99 -12.33
C GLU A 53 -15.20 -4.78 -11.10
N ILE A 54 -14.32 -4.23 -10.26
CA ILE A 54 -13.93 -4.89 -9.01
C ILE A 54 -15.18 -5.04 -8.14
N ASP A 55 -15.46 -6.28 -7.74
CA ASP A 55 -16.54 -6.57 -6.80
C ASP A 55 -16.01 -6.44 -5.37
N ILE A 56 -16.28 -5.30 -4.75
CA ILE A 56 -15.81 -4.97 -3.41
C ILE A 56 -16.29 -6.00 -2.37
N ASP A 57 -17.49 -6.58 -2.58
CA ASP A 57 -18.07 -7.50 -1.62
C ASP A 57 -17.31 -8.85 -1.55
N THR A 58 -16.50 -9.15 -2.54
CA THR A 58 -15.65 -10.35 -2.53
C THR A 58 -14.30 -10.14 -1.83
N LEU A 59 -14.02 -8.91 -1.40
CA LEU A 59 -12.74 -8.55 -0.81
C LEU A 59 -12.82 -8.51 0.71
N THR A 60 -11.68 -8.78 1.36
CA THR A 60 -11.55 -8.67 2.82
C THR A 60 -10.60 -7.53 3.15
N PHE A 61 -11.04 -6.64 4.05
CA PHE A 61 -10.27 -5.49 4.49
C PHE A 61 -9.88 -5.63 5.96
N TYR A 62 -8.62 -5.35 6.25
CA TYR A 62 -8.04 -5.40 7.59
C TYR A 62 -7.63 -3.99 7.98
N PRO A 63 -8.40 -3.31 8.86
CA PRO A 63 -8.09 -1.92 9.23
C PRO A 63 -6.83 -1.83 10.09
N LEU A 64 -5.97 -0.88 9.75
CA LEU A 64 -4.68 -0.66 10.39
C LEU A 64 -4.55 0.81 10.77
N ASN A 65 -4.26 1.07 12.05
CA ASN A 65 -3.93 2.40 12.53
C ASN A 65 -2.77 2.32 13.52
N LYS A 66 -2.33 3.47 14.03
CA LYS A 66 -1.19 3.54 14.95
C LYS A 66 -1.43 2.81 16.29
N HIS A 67 -2.68 2.45 16.59
CA HIS A 67 -3.04 1.75 17.82
C HIS A 67 -3.24 0.24 17.61
N THR A 68 -3.15 -0.25 16.37
CA THR A 68 -3.29 -1.67 16.07
C THR A 68 -2.12 -2.45 16.70
N SER A 69 -2.44 -3.47 17.50
CA SER A 69 -1.40 -4.22 18.21
C SER A 69 -0.56 -5.09 17.26
N PRO A 70 0.70 -5.40 17.62
CA PRO A 70 1.50 -6.34 16.83
C PRO A 70 0.85 -7.71 16.65
N GLU A 71 0.12 -8.18 17.66
CA GLU A 71 -0.61 -9.45 17.60
C GLU A 71 -1.70 -9.41 16.55
N ASP A 72 -2.45 -8.31 16.47
CA ASP A 72 -3.50 -8.12 15.45
C ASP A 72 -2.89 -8.06 14.06
N ILE A 73 -1.78 -7.33 13.89
CA ILE A 73 -1.07 -7.25 12.60
C ILE A 73 -0.58 -8.64 12.18
N SER A 74 -0.03 -9.39 13.13
CA SER A 74 0.42 -10.77 12.86
C SER A 74 -0.75 -11.63 12.40
N GLY A 75 -1.94 -11.45 13.00
CA GLY A 75 -3.16 -12.12 12.59
C GLY A 75 -3.63 -11.73 11.19
N TYR A 76 -3.45 -10.47 10.80
CA TYR A 76 -3.78 -9.98 9.46
C TYR A 76 -2.98 -10.69 8.38
N LEU A 77 -1.77 -11.15 8.68
CA LEU A 77 -0.89 -11.80 7.71
C LEU A 77 -1.19 -13.30 7.50
N LYS A 78 -2.19 -13.85 8.19
CA LYS A 78 -2.54 -15.28 8.03
C LYS A 78 -2.83 -15.68 6.59
N PRO A 79 -3.58 -14.92 5.78
CA PRO A 79 -3.78 -15.29 4.37
C PRO A 79 -2.46 -15.39 3.61
N LEU A 80 -1.53 -14.46 3.86
CA LEU A 80 -0.23 -14.49 3.21
C LEU A 80 0.56 -15.74 3.60
N MET A 81 0.54 -16.12 4.87
CA MET A 81 1.18 -17.33 5.35
C MET A 81 0.56 -18.59 4.75
N ALA A 82 -0.71 -18.52 4.36
CA ALA A 82 -1.41 -19.61 3.68
C ALA A 82 -1.22 -19.60 2.15
N GLY A 83 -0.40 -18.72 1.61
CA GLY A 83 -0.08 -18.66 0.18
C GLY A 83 -0.94 -17.72 -0.63
N LEU A 84 -1.71 -16.84 0.00
CA LEU A 84 -2.55 -15.84 -0.67
C LEU A 84 -1.87 -14.47 -0.60
N SER A 85 -1.67 -13.83 -1.75
CA SER A 85 -1.12 -12.48 -1.80
C SER A 85 -2.02 -11.49 -1.09
N MET A 86 -1.40 -10.48 -0.48
CA MET A 86 -2.10 -9.40 0.19
C MET A 86 -1.58 -8.04 -0.29
N GLY A 87 -2.41 -7.01 -0.15
CA GLY A 87 -2.02 -5.65 -0.47
C GLY A 87 -2.08 -4.74 0.74
N VAL A 88 -1.19 -3.76 0.80
CA VAL A 88 -1.23 -2.67 1.80
C VAL A 88 -1.56 -1.39 1.07
N ILE A 89 -2.61 -0.70 1.50
CA ILE A 89 -3.07 0.57 0.91
C ILE A 89 -3.04 1.65 1.98
N SER A 90 -2.30 2.73 1.72
CA SER A 90 -2.26 3.92 2.57
C SER A 90 -3.32 4.94 2.16
N GLU A 91 -3.42 6.05 2.89
CA GLU A 91 -4.35 7.14 2.56
C GLU A 91 -3.87 7.96 1.35
N ALA A 92 -2.56 8.12 1.19
CA ALA A 92 -1.99 8.90 0.09
C ALA A 92 -0.59 8.41 -0.24
N GLY A 93 -0.29 8.31 -1.54
CA GLY A 93 1.06 7.99 -2.01
C GLY A 93 1.53 6.59 -1.66
N CYS A 94 2.83 6.45 -1.39
CA CYS A 94 3.47 5.18 -1.12
C CYS A 94 3.22 4.71 0.32
N PRO A 95 2.73 3.47 0.52
CA PRO A 95 2.55 2.94 1.87
C PRO A 95 3.88 2.64 2.53
N ALA A 96 3.87 2.54 3.86
CA ALA A 96 5.02 2.26 4.74
C ALA A 96 6.03 3.41 4.82
N VAL A 97 5.69 4.58 4.29
CA VAL A 97 6.50 5.80 4.44
C VAL A 97 5.69 6.80 5.24
N ALA A 98 6.09 7.04 6.48
CA ALA A 98 5.40 7.94 7.41
C ALA A 98 3.94 7.54 7.66
N ASP A 99 3.63 6.25 7.66
CA ASP A 99 2.31 5.73 7.95
C ASP A 99 2.42 4.38 8.69
N PRO A 100 1.30 3.85 9.24
CA PRO A 100 1.33 2.61 10.02
C PRO A 100 1.67 1.35 9.19
N GLY A 101 1.71 1.44 7.88
CA GLY A 101 2.12 0.33 7.02
C GLY A 101 3.52 -0.19 7.30
N ALA A 102 4.40 0.66 7.84
CA ALA A 102 5.75 0.26 8.21
C ALA A 102 5.75 -0.87 9.26
N ASP A 103 4.79 -0.88 10.18
CA ASP A 103 4.68 -1.92 11.19
C ASP A 103 4.36 -3.28 10.56
N VAL A 104 3.49 -3.29 9.57
CA VAL A 104 3.15 -4.51 8.82
C VAL A 104 4.36 -5.05 8.09
N VAL A 105 5.10 -4.19 7.42
CA VAL A 105 6.32 -4.56 6.68
C VAL A 105 7.35 -5.15 7.64
N ALA A 106 7.57 -4.51 8.80
CA ALA A 106 8.52 -5.00 9.80
C ALA A 106 8.16 -6.41 10.28
N ILE A 107 6.88 -6.67 10.54
CA ILE A 107 6.42 -7.99 10.99
C ILE A 107 6.55 -9.01 9.86
N ALA A 108 6.19 -8.64 8.63
CA ALA A 108 6.35 -9.52 7.48
C ALA A 108 7.82 -9.91 7.26
N GLN A 109 8.74 -8.95 7.39
CA GLN A 109 10.18 -9.21 7.29
C GLN A 109 10.66 -10.17 8.38
N ARG A 110 10.23 -9.99 9.62
CA ARG A 110 10.59 -10.90 10.71
C ARG A 110 10.09 -12.33 10.48
N LYS A 111 8.97 -12.48 9.76
CA LYS A 111 8.39 -13.78 9.41
C LYS A 111 8.97 -14.36 8.12
N ASN A 112 9.93 -13.68 7.50
CA ASN A 112 10.51 -14.05 6.21
C ASN A 112 9.47 -14.16 5.09
N LEU A 113 8.44 -13.34 5.15
CA LEU A 113 7.44 -13.23 4.10
C LEU A 113 7.93 -12.24 3.04
N LYS A 114 7.64 -12.53 1.78
CA LYS A 114 8.07 -11.66 0.70
C LYS A 114 7.28 -10.35 0.70
N VAL A 115 8.00 -9.23 0.58
CA VAL A 115 7.41 -7.89 0.47
C VAL A 115 7.83 -7.30 -0.87
N VAL A 116 6.87 -6.80 -1.63
CA VAL A 116 7.11 -6.21 -2.96
C VAL A 116 6.53 -4.79 -2.99
N PRO A 117 7.37 -3.75 -2.92
CA PRO A 117 6.88 -2.39 -3.13
C PRO A 117 6.61 -2.16 -4.61
N LEU A 118 5.47 -1.55 -4.91
CA LEU A 118 5.13 -1.15 -6.28
C LEU A 118 5.43 0.33 -6.49
N VAL A 119 5.63 0.70 -7.75
CA VAL A 119 5.98 2.08 -8.13
C VAL A 119 4.77 2.99 -7.97
N GLY A 120 4.99 4.15 -7.39
CA GLY A 120 3.95 5.17 -7.25
C GLY A 120 4.50 6.50 -6.75
N PRO A 121 3.64 7.51 -6.60
CA PRO A 121 4.05 8.86 -6.26
C PRO A 121 4.42 9.01 -4.79
N SER A 122 5.45 9.81 -4.51
CA SER A 122 5.85 10.20 -3.16
C SER A 122 5.95 11.72 -3.09
N SER A 123 5.14 12.34 -2.22
CA SER A 123 5.18 13.78 -2.02
C SER A 123 6.55 14.24 -1.51
N ILE A 124 7.23 13.40 -0.72
CA ILE A 124 8.57 13.68 -0.19
C ILE A 124 9.55 13.82 -1.35
N ILE A 125 9.61 12.83 -2.23
CA ILE A 125 10.53 12.83 -3.36
C ILE A 125 10.16 13.92 -4.37
N LEU A 126 8.87 14.09 -4.67
CA LEU A 126 8.42 15.12 -5.60
C LEU A 126 8.76 16.53 -5.09
N SER A 127 8.66 16.76 -3.78
CA SER A 127 9.04 18.04 -3.15
C SER A 127 10.54 18.31 -3.30
N VAL A 128 11.38 17.29 -3.06
CA VAL A 128 12.83 17.42 -3.25
C VAL A 128 13.15 17.72 -4.72
N MET A 129 12.52 17.01 -5.65
CA MET A 129 12.71 17.24 -7.09
C MET A 129 12.38 18.67 -7.51
N GLY A 130 11.27 19.21 -6.98
CA GLY A 130 10.80 20.55 -7.36
C GLY A 130 11.46 21.69 -6.60
N SER A 131 12.22 21.41 -5.53
CA SER A 131 12.77 22.44 -4.64
C SER A 131 14.00 23.16 -5.18
N GLY A 132 14.79 22.51 -6.02
CA GLY A 132 16.08 23.02 -6.44
C GLY A 132 17.18 22.83 -5.40
N PHE A 133 16.86 22.24 -4.25
CA PHE A 133 17.88 21.92 -3.24
C PHE A 133 18.63 20.64 -3.61
N ASN A 134 19.75 20.39 -2.92
CA ASN A 134 20.57 19.21 -3.17
C ASN A 134 19.80 17.93 -2.79
N GLY A 135 19.48 17.11 -3.80
CA GLY A 135 18.76 15.85 -3.61
C GLY A 135 19.65 14.67 -3.23
N GLN A 136 20.99 14.84 -3.18
CA GLN A 136 21.89 13.77 -2.78
C GLN A 136 21.95 13.54 -1.27
N SER A 137 21.58 14.55 -0.50
CA SER A 137 21.56 14.45 0.97
C SER A 137 20.42 15.25 1.51
N PHE A 138 19.42 14.55 2.05
CA PHE A 138 18.27 15.17 2.72
C PHE A 138 17.75 14.22 3.80
N ALA A 139 16.98 14.77 4.75
CA ALA A 139 16.37 13.97 5.80
C ALA A 139 14.88 14.34 5.92
N PHE A 140 14.04 13.33 6.12
CA PHE A 140 12.63 13.51 6.42
C PHE A 140 12.41 13.25 7.91
N HIS A 141 11.89 14.25 8.62
CA HIS A 141 11.70 14.18 10.07
C HIS A 141 10.26 13.95 10.51
N GLY A 142 9.35 13.84 9.58
CA GLY A 142 7.93 13.57 9.87
C GLY A 142 7.11 14.77 10.32
#